data_85a33c27c4b41b682a7ee6223a338220
#
_entry.id   85a33c27c4b41b682a7ee6223a338220
#
_cell.length_a   1.000
_cell.length_b   1.000
_cell.length_c   1.000
_cell.angle_alpha   90.00
_cell.angle_beta   90.00
_cell.angle_gamma   90.00
#
_symmetry.space_group_name_H-M   'P 1'
#
loop_
_entity.id
_entity.type
_entity.pdbx_description
1 polymer ?
#
loop_
_entity_poly.entity_id
_entity_poly.type
_entity_poly.pdbx_seq_one_letter_code
_entity_poly.pdbx_strand_id
1 'polypeptide(L)'
;MAIGSALSVGLIGLKAFIVQIQAFVSPGLPYFSIIGLPDTSLSEARERVKSACQASGFKWPETRVTVNLSPASMPKKGSSHDLAIAASVLSAAGAIAHDCLAGTIVLGEVNLDGTVLPINGLLPIMLHAREQGIATIIVPYANLDEARLVPDVKAIGVRHVGELIELMGGDADYRIPEATHAVNADVGATGMCPPPGDMSEVMGQQAAKWALEVAAAGGHHLMMTGPPGTGKTMLASRIPGIMSPLNETEQLEVASIRSLCGTLPGYGISDVPPFEAPHHTASTAALVGGGAGLAQPGAITRAHRGILFMDEAPEFSARTLQTLREPLKSGYVAISRAKGTTYYPARFQLIMAANPCPCGYAYGNGERCTCREKDRVKYFSRLSGPILDRIDIQIEVPPVERISPGNAPSGDSSHAIRLRVIVARQMAQERFREFGWCCNAQATGTWLRANTSPKAIELVNRALASERLSLRGADRAMRLAWTLSDLAGKTSPGPEEMMQGISMRTRLA
;
A
#
# COMPACT_ATOMS: atom_id res chain seq x y z
N MET A 1 14.87 -35.32 -29.71
CA MET A 1 14.25 -35.00 -28.42
C MET A 1 14.53 -33.53 -28.15
N ALA A 2 13.49 -32.70 -28.16
CA ALA A 2 13.65 -31.28 -27.97
C ALA A 2 13.14 -30.86 -26.59
N ILE A 3 13.85 -29.96 -25.94
CA ILE A 3 13.43 -29.30 -24.69
C ILE A 3 12.87 -27.95 -25.10
N GLY A 4 11.59 -27.71 -24.83
CA GLY A 4 11.01 -26.38 -24.93
C GLY A 4 11.22 -25.61 -23.63
N SER A 5 11.55 -24.32 -23.74
CA SER A 5 11.80 -23.49 -22.57
C SER A 5 11.10 -22.15 -22.67
N ALA A 6 10.58 -21.64 -21.55
CA ALA A 6 10.00 -20.33 -21.42
C ALA A 6 10.41 -19.73 -20.08
N LEU A 7 10.46 -18.39 -19.99
CA LEU A 7 10.63 -17.69 -18.72
C LEU A 7 9.28 -17.19 -18.22
N SER A 8 9.09 -17.29 -16.92
CA SER A 8 7.96 -16.66 -16.19
C SER A 8 8.49 -15.96 -14.96
N VAL A 9 7.63 -15.31 -14.21
CA VAL A 9 8.01 -14.59 -12.99
C VAL A 9 7.04 -14.91 -11.86
N GLY A 10 7.60 -15.22 -10.69
CA GLY A 10 6.86 -15.36 -9.45
C GLY A 10 7.01 -14.15 -8.56
N LEU A 11 6.05 -13.96 -7.63
CA LEU A 11 6.06 -12.86 -6.65
C LEU A 11 6.07 -13.41 -5.22
N ILE A 12 6.90 -12.83 -4.36
CA ILE A 12 6.83 -12.96 -2.91
C ILE A 12 6.70 -11.55 -2.32
N GLY A 13 5.50 -11.17 -1.93
CA GLY A 13 5.18 -9.79 -1.64
C GLY A 13 5.31 -8.94 -2.91
N LEU A 14 6.15 -7.90 -2.87
CA LEU A 14 6.47 -7.08 -4.04
C LEU A 14 7.77 -7.50 -4.75
N LYS A 15 8.48 -8.48 -4.20
CA LYS A 15 9.73 -8.96 -4.82
C LYS A 15 9.43 -10.00 -5.88
N ALA A 16 9.85 -9.72 -7.09
CA ALA A 16 9.77 -10.63 -8.21
C ALA A 16 11.01 -11.52 -8.31
N PHE A 17 10.86 -12.71 -8.87
CA PHE A 17 11.96 -13.63 -9.19
C PHE A 17 11.64 -14.41 -10.45
N ILE A 18 12.65 -14.67 -11.25
CA ILE A 18 12.51 -15.41 -12.51
C ILE A 18 12.22 -16.88 -12.22
N VAL A 19 11.28 -17.44 -12.97
CA VAL A 19 10.95 -18.87 -12.99
C VAL A 19 11.26 -19.40 -14.39
N GLN A 20 12.20 -20.31 -14.48
CA GLN A 20 12.47 -21.02 -15.73
C GLN A 20 11.53 -22.22 -15.84
N ILE A 21 10.82 -22.33 -16.94
CA ILE A 21 9.89 -23.41 -17.24
C ILE A 21 10.46 -24.20 -18.39
N GLN A 22 10.65 -25.50 -18.20
CA GLN A 22 11.17 -26.42 -19.20
C GLN A 22 10.21 -27.58 -19.41
N ALA A 23 9.83 -27.81 -20.64
CA ALA A 23 9.00 -28.93 -21.06
C ALA A 23 9.84 -29.95 -21.82
N PHE A 24 9.59 -31.22 -21.57
CA PHE A 24 10.22 -32.33 -22.25
C PHE A 24 9.16 -33.32 -22.73
N VAL A 25 9.18 -33.62 -24.01
CA VAL A 25 8.33 -34.64 -24.66
C VAL A 25 9.17 -35.88 -24.91
N SER A 26 8.78 -36.99 -24.29
CA SER A 26 9.51 -38.27 -24.36
C SER A 26 8.61 -39.43 -24.78
N PRO A 27 9.17 -40.48 -25.44
CA PRO A 27 8.40 -41.71 -25.74
C PRO A 27 7.84 -42.32 -24.44
N GLY A 28 6.66 -42.94 -24.54
CA GLY A 28 6.00 -43.64 -23.44
C GLY A 28 4.49 -43.51 -23.47
N LEU A 29 3.84 -44.07 -22.47
CA LEU A 29 2.38 -43.92 -22.31
C LEU A 29 1.99 -42.46 -22.09
N PRO A 30 0.85 -42.01 -22.64
CA PRO A 30 0.35 -40.66 -22.48
C PRO A 30 0.25 -40.27 -21.01
N TYR A 31 1.06 -39.32 -20.62
CA TYR A 31 1.07 -38.79 -19.25
C TYR A 31 1.57 -37.35 -19.22
N PHE A 32 0.85 -36.48 -18.50
CA PHE A 32 1.27 -35.09 -18.30
C PHE A 32 1.59 -34.83 -16.85
N SER A 33 2.82 -34.42 -16.57
CA SER A 33 3.30 -34.08 -15.22
C SER A 33 3.91 -32.68 -15.17
N ILE A 34 3.65 -31.97 -14.09
CA ILE A 34 4.26 -30.67 -13.79
C ILE A 34 4.99 -30.82 -12.45
N ILE A 35 6.24 -30.39 -12.37
CA ILE A 35 7.10 -30.45 -11.20
C ILE A 35 7.40 -29.02 -10.74
N GLY A 36 7.36 -28.75 -9.44
CA GLY A 36 7.76 -27.47 -8.86
C GLY A 36 6.61 -26.51 -8.54
N LEU A 37 5.35 -26.93 -8.64
CA LEU A 37 4.18 -26.24 -8.10
C LEU A 37 3.67 -26.92 -6.81
N PRO A 38 2.88 -26.23 -5.96
CA PRO A 38 2.15 -26.86 -4.84
C PRO A 38 1.10 -27.87 -5.33
N ASP A 39 0.93 -28.96 -4.60
CA ASP A 39 0.13 -30.13 -5.00
C ASP A 39 -1.29 -29.85 -5.53
N THR A 40 -2.03 -28.94 -4.88
CA THR A 40 -3.41 -28.61 -5.28
C THR A 40 -3.47 -27.83 -6.60
N SER A 41 -2.50 -26.97 -6.87
CA SER A 41 -2.45 -26.18 -8.13
C SER A 41 -1.94 -27.00 -9.31
N LEU A 42 -1.30 -28.16 -9.08
CA LEU A 42 -0.72 -29.01 -10.11
C LEU A 42 -1.80 -29.69 -10.98
N SER A 43 -2.81 -30.26 -10.35
CA SER A 43 -3.87 -30.96 -11.06
C SER A 43 -4.71 -30.00 -11.91
N GLU A 44 -5.05 -28.84 -11.35
CA GLU A 44 -5.82 -27.81 -12.05
C GLU A 44 -5.06 -27.21 -13.22
N ALA A 45 -3.78 -26.85 -13.04
CA ALA A 45 -2.93 -26.31 -14.11
C ALA A 45 -2.77 -27.30 -15.29
N ARG A 46 -2.65 -28.60 -15.02
CA ARG A 46 -2.56 -29.63 -16.07
C ARG A 46 -3.77 -29.61 -16.99
N GLU A 47 -4.97 -29.63 -16.39
CA GLU A 47 -6.22 -29.67 -17.17
C GLU A 47 -6.41 -28.35 -17.94
N ARG A 48 -6.17 -27.19 -17.30
CA ARG A 48 -6.30 -25.89 -17.97
C ARG A 48 -5.36 -25.79 -19.16
N VAL A 49 -4.07 -26.01 -18.96
CA VAL A 49 -3.04 -25.88 -20.01
C VAL A 49 -3.29 -26.83 -21.17
N LYS A 50 -3.61 -28.11 -20.86
CA LYS A 50 -3.90 -29.10 -21.90
C LYS A 50 -5.10 -28.70 -22.74
N SER A 51 -6.23 -28.38 -22.08
CA SER A 51 -7.46 -27.97 -22.75
C SER A 51 -7.27 -26.70 -23.57
N ALA A 52 -6.59 -25.68 -23.01
CA ALA A 52 -6.30 -24.43 -23.70
C ALA A 52 -5.47 -24.62 -24.99
N CYS A 53 -4.45 -25.48 -24.95
CA CYS A 53 -3.66 -25.82 -26.14
C CYS A 53 -4.52 -26.55 -27.18
N GLN A 54 -5.36 -27.50 -26.75
CA GLN A 54 -6.27 -28.23 -27.66
C GLN A 54 -7.33 -27.31 -28.29
N ALA A 55 -7.87 -26.37 -27.51
CA ALA A 55 -8.82 -25.36 -27.99
C ALA A 55 -8.18 -24.36 -29.01
N SER A 56 -6.84 -24.31 -29.07
CA SER A 56 -6.11 -23.53 -30.05
C SER A 56 -5.73 -24.29 -31.32
N GLY A 57 -6.34 -25.49 -31.53
CA GLY A 57 -6.04 -26.36 -32.69
C GLY A 57 -4.79 -27.23 -32.52
N PHE A 58 -4.06 -27.11 -31.42
CA PHE A 58 -2.85 -27.88 -31.17
C PHE A 58 -3.21 -29.35 -30.80
N LYS A 59 -2.65 -30.31 -31.55
CA LYS A 59 -2.77 -31.73 -31.20
C LYS A 59 -1.83 -32.07 -30.05
N TRP A 60 -2.39 -32.29 -28.87
CA TRP A 60 -1.62 -32.68 -27.68
C TRP A 60 -0.85 -33.99 -27.92
N PRO A 61 0.44 -34.06 -27.55
CA PRO A 61 1.24 -35.27 -27.75
C PRO A 61 0.67 -36.48 -27.04
N GLU A 62 0.46 -37.62 -27.78
CA GLU A 62 0.04 -38.89 -27.23
C GLU A 62 1.21 -39.68 -26.59
N THR A 63 2.13 -38.94 -25.97
CA THR A 63 3.34 -39.42 -25.33
C THR A 63 3.49 -38.81 -23.95
N ARG A 64 4.62 -39.03 -23.28
CA ARG A 64 4.88 -38.48 -21.97
C ARG A 64 5.36 -37.03 -22.07
N VAL A 65 4.64 -36.10 -21.45
CA VAL A 65 5.00 -34.67 -21.32
C VAL A 65 5.36 -34.41 -19.86
N THR A 66 6.54 -33.86 -19.62
CA THR A 66 6.99 -33.46 -18.30
C THR A 66 7.42 -32.01 -18.32
N VAL A 67 6.88 -31.19 -17.42
CA VAL A 67 7.24 -29.77 -17.28
C VAL A 67 7.85 -29.56 -15.89
N ASN A 68 8.96 -28.84 -15.84
CA ASN A 68 9.64 -28.48 -14.62
C ASN A 68 9.71 -26.96 -14.44
N LEU A 69 9.36 -26.45 -13.25
CA LEU A 69 9.45 -25.05 -12.87
C LEU A 69 10.60 -24.85 -11.88
N SER A 70 11.66 -24.19 -12.30
CA SER A 70 12.86 -23.92 -11.50
C SER A 70 12.95 -22.46 -11.08
N PRO A 71 13.45 -22.14 -9.86
CA PRO A 71 13.95 -23.05 -8.81
C PRO A 71 12.82 -23.66 -7.97
N ALA A 72 12.94 -24.95 -7.62
CA ALA A 72 11.92 -25.67 -6.85
C ALA A 72 11.72 -25.13 -5.42
N SER A 73 12.76 -24.51 -4.84
CA SER A 73 12.74 -23.98 -3.47
C SER A 73 11.88 -22.72 -3.29
N MET A 74 11.58 -22.01 -4.37
CA MET A 74 10.78 -20.77 -4.32
C MET A 74 9.29 -21.08 -4.45
N PRO A 75 8.43 -20.51 -3.58
CA PRO A 75 7.00 -20.72 -3.65
C PRO A 75 6.44 -20.09 -4.92
N LYS A 76 5.87 -20.90 -5.80
CA LYS A 76 5.16 -20.48 -6.98
C LYS A 76 3.66 -20.61 -6.71
N LYS A 77 2.93 -19.53 -6.87
CA LYS A 77 1.50 -19.47 -6.57
C LYS A 77 0.72 -18.96 -7.78
N GLY A 78 -0.41 -19.59 -7.98
CA GLY A 78 -1.41 -19.12 -8.93
C GLY A 78 -1.19 -19.64 -10.33
N SER A 79 -2.15 -19.30 -11.14
CA SER A 79 -2.31 -19.66 -12.54
C SER A 79 -1.55 -18.76 -13.50
N SER A 80 -0.81 -17.73 -12.98
CA SER A 80 -0.06 -16.78 -13.81
C SER A 80 1.07 -17.41 -14.66
N HIS A 81 1.44 -18.66 -14.35
CA HIS A 81 2.43 -19.41 -15.10
C HIS A 81 1.84 -20.27 -16.21
N ASP A 82 0.51 -20.41 -16.29
CA ASP A 82 -0.16 -21.34 -17.19
C ASP A 82 0.20 -21.09 -18.65
N LEU A 83 0.21 -19.81 -19.09
CA LEU A 83 0.58 -19.44 -20.45
C LEU A 83 2.04 -19.79 -20.77
N ALA A 84 2.95 -19.63 -19.83
CA ALA A 84 4.36 -19.98 -20.00
C ALA A 84 4.57 -21.51 -20.01
N ILE A 85 3.76 -22.27 -19.23
CA ILE A 85 3.74 -23.73 -19.30
C ILE A 85 3.24 -24.18 -20.67
N ALA A 86 2.16 -23.59 -21.18
CA ALA A 86 1.67 -23.86 -22.53
C ALA A 86 2.73 -23.58 -23.59
N ALA A 87 3.36 -22.41 -23.55
CA ALA A 87 4.43 -21.99 -24.45
C ALA A 87 5.61 -22.96 -24.46
N SER A 88 6.05 -23.44 -23.27
CA SER A 88 7.14 -24.41 -23.17
C SER A 88 6.78 -25.78 -23.79
N VAL A 89 5.53 -26.25 -23.62
CA VAL A 89 5.04 -27.51 -24.23
C VAL A 89 4.91 -27.38 -25.73
N LEU A 90 4.36 -26.26 -26.23
CA LEU A 90 4.26 -25.96 -27.66
C LEU A 90 5.63 -25.94 -28.35
N SER A 91 6.63 -25.33 -27.71
CA SER A 91 8.03 -25.33 -28.18
C SER A 91 8.64 -26.74 -28.17
N ALA A 92 8.46 -27.54 -27.09
CA ALA A 92 8.97 -28.89 -27.00
C ALA A 92 8.33 -29.84 -28.03
N ALA A 93 7.08 -29.59 -28.41
CA ALA A 93 6.34 -30.36 -29.42
C ALA A 93 6.59 -29.86 -30.86
N GLY A 94 7.33 -28.77 -31.06
CA GLY A 94 7.63 -28.21 -32.38
C GLY A 94 6.47 -27.42 -33.01
N ALA A 95 5.46 -27.05 -32.26
CA ALA A 95 4.36 -26.22 -32.73
C ALA A 95 4.77 -24.74 -32.89
N ILE A 96 5.79 -24.31 -32.16
CA ILE A 96 6.46 -23.02 -32.29
C ILE A 96 7.99 -23.23 -32.34
N ALA A 97 8.73 -22.27 -32.87
CA ALA A 97 10.18 -22.38 -32.99
C ALA A 97 10.87 -22.52 -31.61
N HIS A 98 11.92 -23.34 -31.50
CA HIS A 98 12.53 -23.67 -30.19
C HIS A 98 13.11 -22.44 -29.46
N ASP A 99 13.70 -21.49 -30.15
CA ASP A 99 14.38 -20.36 -29.55
C ASP A 99 13.57 -19.06 -29.60
N CYS A 100 12.33 -19.10 -30.08
CA CYS A 100 11.48 -17.90 -30.23
C CYS A 100 11.15 -17.19 -28.90
N LEU A 101 11.23 -17.90 -27.79
CA LEU A 101 10.97 -17.39 -26.44
C LEU A 101 12.23 -17.06 -25.64
N ALA A 102 13.43 -17.16 -26.27
CA ALA A 102 14.69 -16.87 -25.59
C ALA A 102 14.72 -15.43 -25.07
N GLY A 103 14.95 -15.24 -23.76
CA GLY A 103 14.97 -13.93 -23.13
C GLY A 103 13.60 -13.22 -23.03
N THR A 104 12.51 -13.92 -23.36
CA THR A 104 11.13 -13.39 -23.26
C THR A 104 10.41 -13.97 -22.04
N ILE A 105 9.85 -13.12 -21.22
CA ILE A 105 8.96 -13.55 -20.13
C ILE A 105 7.55 -13.75 -20.70
N VAL A 106 6.89 -14.82 -20.27
CA VAL A 106 5.51 -15.15 -20.63
C VAL A 106 4.66 -15.27 -19.37
N LEU A 107 3.57 -14.53 -19.30
CA LEU A 107 2.67 -14.48 -18.15
C LEU A 107 1.22 -14.54 -18.60
N GLY A 108 0.40 -15.25 -17.86
CA GLY A 108 -1.04 -15.30 -18.07
C GLY A 108 -1.65 -16.53 -17.43
N GLU A 109 -2.86 -16.39 -16.93
CA GLU A 109 -3.74 -17.48 -16.58
C GLU A 109 -4.51 -17.90 -17.83
N VAL A 110 -4.74 -19.18 -18.05
CA VAL A 110 -5.51 -19.65 -19.19
C VAL A 110 -6.80 -20.33 -18.77
N ASN A 111 -7.88 -20.11 -19.53
CA ASN A 111 -9.11 -20.85 -19.43
C ASN A 111 -9.06 -22.13 -20.28
N LEU A 112 -10.04 -23.03 -20.08
CA LEU A 112 -10.16 -24.29 -20.82
C LEU A 112 -10.37 -24.08 -22.33
N ASP A 113 -10.96 -22.95 -22.71
CA ASP A 113 -11.21 -22.54 -24.11
C ASP A 113 -10.02 -21.87 -24.77
N GLY A 114 -8.89 -21.73 -24.06
CA GLY A 114 -7.67 -21.10 -24.55
C GLY A 114 -7.61 -19.59 -24.37
N THR A 115 -8.63 -18.94 -23.80
CA THR A 115 -8.61 -17.51 -23.49
C THR A 115 -7.61 -17.21 -22.37
N VAL A 116 -6.92 -16.06 -22.46
CA VAL A 116 -5.92 -15.61 -21.49
C VAL A 116 -6.55 -14.57 -20.57
N LEU A 117 -6.54 -14.87 -19.28
CA LEU A 117 -7.11 -14.04 -18.22
C LEU A 117 -6.08 -13.08 -17.62
N PRO A 118 -6.53 -11.91 -17.09
CA PRO A 118 -5.67 -10.96 -16.45
C PRO A 118 -5.02 -11.52 -15.17
N ILE A 119 -3.83 -11.02 -14.85
CA ILE A 119 -3.10 -11.35 -13.64
C ILE A 119 -2.94 -10.11 -12.75
N ASN A 120 -2.84 -10.32 -11.44
CA ASN A 120 -2.54 -9.27 -10.48
C ASN A 120 -1.03 -9.21 -10.22
N GLY A 121 -0.49 -8.00 -10.01
CA GLY A 121 0.91 -7.81 -9.67
C GLY A 121 1.82 -7.73 -10.90
N LEU A 122 1.31 -7.31 -12.04
CA LEU A 122 2.14 -7.17 -13.24
C LEU A 122 3.18 -6.05 -13.11
N LEU A 123 2.83 -4.90 -12.50
CA LEU A 123 3.76 -3.78 -12.41
C LEU A 123 5.08 -4.12 -11.68
N PRO A 124 5.09 -4.74 -10.49
CA PRO A 124 6.35 -5.17 -9.87
C PRO A 124 7.14 -6.17 -10.71
N ILE A 125 6.46 -6.99 -11.53
CA ILE A 125 7.13 -7.91 -12.47
C ILE A 125 7.79 -7.12 -13.60
N MET A 126 7.12 -6.13 -14.18
CA MET A 126 7.66 -5.26 -15.23
C MET A 126 8.89 -4.48 -14.74
N LEU A 127 8.82 -3.93 -13.53
CA LEU A 127 9.95 -3.24 -12.90
C LEU A 127 11.15 -4.17 -12.71
N HIS A 128 10.92 -5.38 -12.23
CA HIS A 128 11.97 -6.39 -12.08
C HIS A 128 12.57 -6.81 -13.43
N ALA A 129 11.75 -7.01 -14.45
CA ALA A 129 12.21 -7.35 -15.79
C ALA A 129 13.13 -6.25 -16.37
N ARG A 130 12.77 -4.99 -16.19
CA ARG A 130 13.62 -3.85 -16.54
C ARG A 130 14.98 -3.89 -15.83
N GLU A 131 14.99 -4.15 -14.50
CA GLU A 131 16.21 -4.28 -13.71
C GLU A 131 17.10 -5.43 -14.19
N GLN A 132 16.51 -6.52 -14.66
CA GLN A 132 17.23 -7.69 -15.20
C GLN A 132 17.63 -7.54 -16.67
N GLY A 133 17.31 -6.41 -17.33
CA GLY A 133 17.62 -6.19 -18.73
C GLY A 133 16.78 -7.04 -19.71
N ILE A 134 15.62 -7.52 -19.30
CA ILE A 134 14.71 -8.30 -20.16
C ILE A 134 13.94 -7.34 -21.05
N ALA A 135 14.12 -7.48 -22.36
CA ALA A 135 13.58 -6.53 -23.34
C ALA A 135 12.11 -6.79 -23.70
N THR A 136 11.60 -8.03 -23.56
CA THR A 136 10.26 -8.39 -24.05
C THR A 136 9.50 -9.22 -23.03
N ILE A 137 8.22 -8.86 -22.84
CA ILE A 137 7.27 -9.62 -21.99
C ILE A 137 5.98 -9.84 -22.77
N ILE A 138 5.47 -11.07 -22.76
CA ILE A 138 4.15 -11.43 -23.24
C ILE A 138 3.21 -11.47 -22.04
N VAL A 139 2.13 -10.72 -22.10
CA VAL A 139 1.18 -10.50 -21.00
C VAL A 139 -0.27 -10.70 -21.49
N PRO A 140 -1.22 -10.93 -20.59
CA PRO A 140 -2.63 -10.88 -20.96
C PRO A 140 -2.98 -9.51 -21.56
N TYR A 141 -3.77 -9.49 -22.62
CA TYR A 141 -4.18 -8.25 -23.29
C TYR A 141 -4.83 -7.24 -22.32
N ALA A 142 -5.61 -7.75 -21.35
CA ALA A 142 -6.24 -6.92 -20.32
C ALA A 142 -5.26 -6.21 -19.38
N ASN A 143 -4.00 -6.68 -19.28
CA ASN A 143 -2.95 -6.05 -18.49
C ASN A 143 -2.05 -5.12 -19.33
N LEU A 144 -2.32 -4.94 -20.61
CA LEU A 144 -1.40 -4.21 -21.53
C LEU A 144 -1.23 -2.75 -21.12
N ASP A 145 -2.29 -2.08 -20.65
CA ASP A 145 -2.22 -0.70 -20.18
C ASP A 145 -1.38 -0.56 -18.92
N GLU A 146 -1.44 -1.52 -18.01
CA GLU A 146 -0.56 -1.58 -16.85
C GLU A 146 0.91 -1.82 -17.28
N ALA A 147 1.15 -2.71 -18.24
CA ALA A 147 2.48 -2.99 -18.74
C ALA A 147 3.13 -1.75 -19.40
N ARG A 148 2.36 -0.92 -20.07
CA ARG A 148 2.82 0.33 -20.72
C ARG A 148 3.32 1.39 -19.74
N LEU A 149 3.03 1.25 -18.45
CA LEU A 149 3.56 2.14 -17.40
C LEU A 149 5.09 2.01 -17.23
N VAL A 150 5.70 0.95 -17.80
CA VAL A 150 7.15 0.74 -17.80
C VAL A 150 7.65 0.75 -19.25
N PRO A 151 8.00 1.93 -19.82
CA PRO A 151 8.24 2.10 -21.26
C PRO A 151 9.48 1.37 -21.79
N ASP A 152 10.46 1.08 -20.93
CA ASP A 152 11.74 0.46 -21.34
C ASP A 152 11.63 -1.05 -21.61
N VAL A 153 10.45 -1.65 -21.38
CA VAL A 153 10.18 -3.08 -21.61
C VAL A 153 9.05 -3.22 -22.62
N LYS A 154 9.32 -3.89 -23.73
CA LYS A 154 8.32 -4.15 -24.78
C LYS A 154 7.29 -5.17 -24.25
N ALA A 155 6.05 -4.74 -24.03
CA ALA A 155 4.94 -5.61 -23.69
C ALA A 155 4.13 -6.00 -24.93
N ILE A 156 3.84 -7.29 -25.09
CA ILE A 156 2.99 -7.84 -26.14
C ILE A 156 1.77 -8.47 -25.46
N GLY A 157 0.58 -7.94 -25.77
CA GLY A 157 -0.68 -8.44 -25.22
C GLY A 157 -1.23 -9.58 -26.03
N VAL A 158 -1.66 -10.67 -25.38
CA VAL A 158 -2.35 -11.81 -26.00
C VAL A 158 -3.68 -12.09 -25.31
N ARG A 159 -4.70 -12.43 -26.10
CA ARG A 159 -6.07 -12.76 -25.63
C ARG A 159 -6.33 -14.25 -25.57
N HIS A 160 -5.58 -15.01 -26.39
CA HIS A 160 -5.76 -16.43 -26.58
C HIS A 160 -4.43 -17.15 -26.79
N VAL A 161 -4.33 -18.42 -26.37
CA VAL A 161 -3.15 -19.25 -26.62
C VAL A 161 -2.84 -19.34 -28.13
N GLY A 162 -3.86 -19.34 -28.99
CA GLY A 162 -3.70 -19.30 -30.44
C GLY A 162 -2.95 -18.07 -30.93
N GLU A 163 -3.24 -16.86 -30.39
CA GLU A 163 -2.48 -15.64 -30.72
C GLU A 163 -0.99 -15.78 -30.35
N LEU A 164 -0.69 -16.49 -29.24
CA LEU A 164 0.69 -16.77 -28.86
C LEU A 164 1.37 -17.69 -29.89
N ILE A 165 0.66 -18.73 -30.38
CA ILE A 165 1.19 -19.66 -31.38
C ILE A 165 1.51 -18.91 -32.68
N GLU A 166 0.58 -18.09 -33.17
CA GLU A 166 0.78 -17.27 -34.40
C GLU A 166 1.91 -16.26 -34.23
N LEU A 167 1.95 -15.57 -33.08
CA LEU A 167 3.03 -14.61 -32.76
C LEU A 167 4.42 -15.28 -32.82
N MET A 168 4.49 -16.58 -32.48
CA MET A 168 5.72 -17.37 -32.50
C MET A 168 5.94 -18.13 -33.81
N GLY A 169 5.16 -17.84 -34.85
CA GLY A 169 5.32 -18.38 -36.20
C GLY A 169 4.74 -19.77 -36.40
N GLY A 170 3.85 -20.23 -35.50
CA GLY A 170 3.10 -21.46 -35.68
C GLY A 170 1.72 -21.23 -36.29
N ASP A 171 1.01 -22.32 -36.63
CA ASP A 171 -0.37 -22.29 -37.12
C ASP A 171 -1.33 -22.61 -35.97
N ALA A 172 -2.42 -21.82 -35.85
CA ALA A 172 -3.45 -22.02 -34.85
C ALA A 172 -4.85 -21.94 -35.44
N ASP A 173 -5.77 -22.74 -34.90
CA ASP A 173 -7.21 -22.67 -35.22
C ASP A 173 -7.97 -22.40 -33.92
N TYR A 174 -8.46 -21.19 -33.76
CA TYR A 174 -9.12 -20.74 -32.55
C TYR A 174 -10.16 -19.66 -32.80
N ARG A 175 -11.02 -19.49 -31.83
CA ARG A 175 -12.01 -18.38 -31.81
C ARG A 175 -11.88 -17.63 -30.48
N ILE A 176 -11.82 -16.32 -30.55
CA ILE A 176 -11.88 -15.46 -29.37
C ILE A 176 -13.38 -15.21 -29.09
N PRO A 177 -13.92 -15.65 -27.95
CA PRO A 177 -15.31 -15.36 -27.59
C PRO A 177 -15.54 -13.85 -27.45
N GLU A 178 -16.61 -13.33 -28.05
CA GLU A 178 -16.94 -11.88 -27.98
C GLU A 178 -17.19 -11.38 -26.53
N ALA A 179 -17.53 -12.27 -25.60
CA ALA A 179 -17.90 -11.95 -24.22
C ALA A 179 -16.71 -11.82 -23.24
N THR A 180 -15.46 -12.00 -23.67
CA THR A 180 -14.28 -12.00 -22.76
C THR A 180 -13.97 -10.63 -22.14
N HIS A 181 -14.66 -9.58 -22.52
CA HIS A 181 -14.48 -8.25 -21.93
C HIS A 181 -15.22 -8.02 -20.60
N ALA A 182 -16.13 -8.90 -20.21
CA ALA A 182 -17.09 -8.63 -19.13
C ALA A 182 -16.78 -9.31 -17.77
N VAL A 183 -15.97 -10.35 -17.72
CA VAL A 183 -15.90 -11.19 -16.49
C VAL A 183 -15.06 -10.58 -15.35
N ASN A 184 -14.23 -9.58 -15.62
CA ASN A 184 -13.38 -8.97 -14.58
C ASN A 184 -13.49 -7.45 -14.45
N ALA A 185 -14.43 -6.80 -15.17
CA ALA A 185 -14.63 -5.35 -15.05
C ALA A 185 -15.29 -4.94 -13.71
N ASP A 186 -15.99 -5.86 -13.04
CA ASP A 186 -16.81 -5.53 -11.87
C ASP A 186 -16.18 -5.83 -10.51
N VAL A 187 -15.10 -6.57 -10.42
CA VAL A 187 -14.50 -6.92 -9.11
C VAL A 187 -13.53 -5.86 -8.59
N GLY A 188 -13.07 -4.95 -9.44
CA GLY A 188 -12.11 -3.91 -9.06
C GLY A 188 -12.54 -2.47 -9.38
N ALA A 189 -13.62 -2.29 -10.13
CA ALA A 189 -14.04 -0.96 -10.63
C ALA A 189 -14.82 -0.09 -9.61
N THR A 190 -14.96 -0.53 -8.39
CA THR A 190 -15.52 0.29 -7.33
C THR A 190 -14.46 1.18 -6.72
N GLY A 191 -14.20 2.29 -7.37
CA GLY A 191 -13.56 3.35 -6.64
C GLY A 191 -12.37 4.02 -7.30
N MET A 192 -12.63 4.85 -8.29
CA MET A 192 -11.87 6.10 -8.31
C MET A 192 -12.05 6.71 -6.92
N CYS A 193 -10.94 6.76 -6.14
CA CYS A 193 -10.97 7.56 -4.92
C CYS A 193 -11.35 8.99 -5.35
N PRO A 194 -12.47 9.53 -4.89
CA PRO A 194 -12.82 10.89 -5.25
C PRO A 194 -11.62 11.78 -4.87
N PRO A 195 -11.32 12.81 -5.66
CA PRO A 195 -10.26 13.74 -5.30
C PRO A 195 -10.50 14.22 -3.87
N PRO A 196 -9.46 14.38 -3.05
CA PRO A 196 -9.63 14.86 -1.69
C PRO A 196 -10.34 16.24 -1.74
N GLY A 197 -11.39 16.42 -0.94
CA GLY A 197 -12.08 17.71 -0.83
C GLY A 197 -11.11 18.81 -0.38
N ASP A 198 -11.45 20.07 -0.62
CA ASP A 198 -10.60 21.21 -0.24
C ASP A 198 -10.72 21.53 1.26
N MET A 199 -9.60 21.92 1.89
CA MET A 199 -9.56 22.29 3.31
C MET A 199 -10.33 23.57 3.60
N SER A 200 -10.52 24.46 2.62
CA SER A 200 -11.32 25.66 2.73
C SER A 200 -12.83 25.39 2.90
N GLU A 201 -13.30 24.20 2.48
CA GLU A 201 -14.69 23.77 2.68
C GLU A 201 -15.01 23.44 4.15
N VAL A 202 -14.00 23.20 4.96
CA VAL A 202 -14.18 22.91 6.40
C VAL A 202 -14.42 24.21 7.14
N MET A 203 -15.62 24.38 7.67
CA MET A 203 -16.00 25.59 8.41
C MET A 203 -15.34 25.61 9.80
N GLY A 204 -14.75 26.74 10.17
CA GLY A 204 -14.08 26.89 11.46
C GLY A 204 -12.89 25.97 11.64
N GLN A 205 -12.74 25.36 12.82
CA GLN A 205 -11.74 24.30 13.16
C GLN A 205 -10.29 24.73 12.90
N GLN A 206 -9.92 26.01 13.10
CA GLN A 206 -8.60 26.54 12.76
C GLN A 206 -7.47 25.80 13.47
N ALA A 207 -7.64 25.47 14.76
CA ALA A 207 -6.65 24.72 15.52
C ALA A 207 -6.43 23.30 14.95
N ALA A 208 -7.52 22.64 14.51
CA ALA A 208 -7.43 21.32 13.89
C ALA A 208 -6.76 21.40 12.51
N LYS A 209 -7.12 22.37 11.68
CA LYS A 209 -6.47 22.61 10.38
C LYS A 209 -4.98 22.86 10.53
N TRP A 210 -4.59 23.70 11.48
CA TRP A 210 -3.18 23.95 11.80
C TRP A 210 -2.45 22.69 12.26
N ALA A 211 -3.05 21.90 13.16
CA ALA A 211 -2.46 20.65 13.60
C ALA A 211 -2.28 19.63 12.47
N LEU A 212 -3.22 19.60 11.50
CA LEU A 212 -3.11 18.75 10.30
C LEU A 212 -1.99 19.24 9.37
N GLU A 213 -1.81 20.56 9.20
CA GLU A 213 -0.71 21.15 8.45
C GLU A 213 0.64 20.77 9.09
N VAL A 214 0.80 20.93 10.41
CA VAL A 214 1.98 20.49 11.14
C VAL A 214 2.21 19.00 11.00
N ALA A 215 1.14 18.17 11.10
CA ALA A 215 1.23 16.74 10.92
C ALA A 215 1.70 16.38 9.51
N ALA A 216 1.16 17.01 8.47
CA ALA A 216 1.55 16.80 7.09
C ALA A 216 2.99 17.24 6.82
N ALA A 217 3.43 18.38 7.36
CA ALA A 217 4.78 18.90 7.19
C ALA A 217 5.83 18.02 7.87
N GLY A 218 5.60 17.60 9.11
CA GLY A 218 6.57 16.84 9.89
C GLY A 218 6.45 15.31 9.76
N GLY A 219 5.40 14.79 9.16
CA GLY A 219 5.11 13.34 9.12
C GLY A 219 4.63 12.79 10.46
N HIS A 220 3.99 13.63 11.28
CA HIS A 220 3.58 13.29 12.63
C HIS A 220 2.28 12.50 12.69
N HIS A 221 2.22 11.49 13.55
CA HIS A 221 0.99 10.81 13.87
C HIS A 221 0.10 11.71 14.73
N LEU A 222 -1.21 11.72 14.44
CA LEU A 222 -2.15 12.64 15.05
C LEU A 222 -3.40 11.92 15.56
N MET A 223 -3.91 12.36 16.71
CA MET A 223 -5.19 11.95 17.27
C MET A 223 -6.10 13.16 17.47
N MET A 224 -7.31 13.05 16.95
CA MET A 224 -8.41 14.00 17.14
C MET A 224 -9.42 13.45 18.10
N THR A 225 -9.78 14.22 19.14
CA THR A 225 -10.85 13.87 20.08
C THR A 225 -11.93 14.93 20.02
N GLY A 226 -13.19 14.55 19.94
CA GLY A 226 -14.30 15.52 19.92
C GLY A 226 -15.65 14.85 19.81
N PRO A 227 -16.75 15.56 20.09
CA PRO A 227 -18.11 15.05 19.97
C PRO A 227 -18.42 14.53 18.55
N PRO A 228 -19.44 13.69 18.39
CA PRO A 228 -19.93 13.31 17.05
C PRO A 228 -20.39 14.54 16.27
N GLY A 229 -20.20 14.54 14.94
CA GLY A 229 -20.61 15.65 14.06
C GLY A 229 -19.65 16.85 14.03
N THR A 230 -18.48 16.81 14.70
CA THR A 230 -17.51 17.91 14.68
C THR A 230 -16.60 17.95 13.44
N GLY A 231 -16.80 17.03 12.49
CA GLY A 231 -16.07 17.02 11.21
C GLY A 231 -14.71 16.31 11.24
N LYS A 232 -14.42 15.45 12.22
CA LYS A 232 -13.14 14.71 12.34
C LYS A 232 -12.82 13.88 11.09
N THR A 233 -13.77 13.12 10.59
CA THR A 233 -13.65 12.31 9.36
C THR A 233 -13.46 13.20 8.13
N MET A 234 -14.20 14.31 8.07
CA MET A 234 -14.10 15.33 7.02
C MET A 234 -12.68 15.94 6.98
N LEU A 235 -12.14 16.33 8.13
CA LEU A 235 -10.77 16.83 8.25
C LEU A 235 -9.74 15.81 7.80
N ALA A 236 -9.86 14.55 8.26
CA ALA A 236 -8.93 13.47 7.92
C ALA A 236 -8.91 13.18 6.42
N SER A 237 -10.07 13.13 5.74
CA SER A 237 -10.15 12.82 4.31
C SER A 237 -9.52 13.89 3.41
N ARG A 238 -9.27 15.10 3.92
CA ARG A 238 -8.62 16.19 3.19
C ARG A 238 -7.10 16.23 3.32
N ILE A 239 -6.52 15.42 4.23
CA ILE A 239 -5.07 15.42 4.47
C ILE A 239 -4.26 15.06 3.22
N PRO A 240 -4.63 14.07 2.37
CA PRO A 240 -3.90 13.79 1.13
C PRO A 240 -3.76 15.04 0.24
N GLY A 241 -4.76 15.93 0.27
CA GLY A 241 -4.77 17.18 -0.47
C GLY A 241 -3.74 18.21 -0.01
N ILE A 242 -3.27 18.13 1.22
CA ILE A 242 -2.26 19.04 1.81
C ILE A 242 -0.88 18.41 1.99
N MET A 243 -0.72 17.10 1.78
CA MET A 243 0.58 16.43 1.81
C MET A 243 1.44 16.79 0.61
N SER A 244 2.76 16.63 0.74
CA SER A 244 3.67 16.67 -0.40
C SER A 244 3.32 15.58 -1.41
N PRO A 245 3.38 15.86 -2.72
CA PRO A 245 3.20 14.84 -3.73
C PRO A 245 4.26 13.75 -3.61
N LEU A 246 3.91 12.53 -4.01
CA LEU A 246 4.83 11.41 -4.08
C LEU A 246 5.84 11.63 -5.22
N ASN A 247 7.10 11.33 -4.98
CA ASN A 247 8.10 11.29 -6.04
C ASN A 247 7.92 10.02 -6.91
N GLU A 248 8.60 9.94 -8.05
CA GLU A 248 8.44 8.84 -9.02
C GLU A 248 8.66 7.45 -8.40
N THR A 249 9.66 7.30 -7.53
CA THR A 249 9.92 6.02 -6.84
C THR A 249 8.79 5.66 -5.89
N GLU A 250 8.29 6.62 -5.13
CA GLU A 250 7.18 6.42 -4.21
C GLU A 250 5.86 6.12 -4.94
N GLN A 251 5.63 6.77 -6.09
CA GLN A 251 4.49 6.49 -6.97
C GLN A 251 4.52 5.03 -7.47
N LEU A 252 5.69 4.54 -7.89
CA LEU A 252 5.86 3.15 -8.33
C LEU A 252 5.71 2.15 -7.19
N GLU A 253 6.17 2.46 -5.96
CA GLU A 253 5.93 1.64 -4.77
C GLU A 253 4.42 1.48 -4.50
N VAL A 254 3.67 2.58 -4.50
CA VAL A 254 2.22 2.59 -4.28
C VAL A 254 1.48 1.88 -5.41
N ALA A 255 1.85 2.17 -6.66
CA ALA A 255 1.26 1.54 -7.83
C ALA A 255 1.49 0.01 -7.83
N SER A 256 2.68 -0.44 -7.42
CA SER A 256 3.00 -1.88 -7.29
C SER A 256 2.11 -2.59 -6.25
N ILE A 257 1.80 -1.91 -5.14
CA ILE A 257 0.86 -2.43 -4.13
C ILE A 257 -0.55 -2.52 -4.73
N ARG A 258 -1.00 -1.48 -5.44
CA ARG A 258 -2.31 -1.45 -6.12
C ARG A 258 -2.42 -2.53 -7.21
N SER A 259 -1.35 -2.73 -7.99
CA SER A 259 -1.22 -3.80 -8.97
C SER A 259 -1.45 -5.17 -8.31
N LEU A 260 -0.73 -5.44 -7.21
CA LEU A 260 -0.86 -6.70 -6.48
C LEU A 260 -2.27 -6.92 -5.90
N CYS A 261 -2.98 -5.85 -5.56
CA CYS A 261 -4.36 -5.88 -5.10
C CYS A 261 -5.39 -5.95 -6.25
N GLY A 262 -4.97 -5.85 -7.51
CA GLY A 262 -5.87 -5.79 -8.66
C GLY A 262 -6.65 -4.47 -8.79
N THR A 263 -6.21 -3.40 -8.12
CA THR A 263 -6.92 -2.11 -8.10
C THR A 263 -6.24 -1.01 -8.93
N LEU A 264 -5.06 -1.28 -9.49
CA LEU A 264 -4.29 -0.30 -10.27
C LEU A 264 -5.05 0.26 -11.49
N PRO A 265 -5.80 -0.53 -12.29
CA PRO A 265 -6.48 -0.02 -13.48
C PRO A 265 -7.43 1.16 -13.21
N GLY A 266 -8.07 1.17 -12.04
CA GLY A 266 -8.98 2.26 -11.64
C GLY A 266 -8.28 3.51 -11.11
N TYR A 267 -7.03 3.39 -10.65
CA TYR A 267 -6.29 4.50 -10.01
C TYR A 267 -5.15 5.06 -10.86
N GLY A 268 -4.56 4.23 -11.74
CA GLY A 268 -3.35 4.60 -12.46
C GLY A 268 -2.16 4.88 -11.53
N ILE A 269 -1.12 5.50 -12.07
CA ILE A 269 -0.02 6.09 -11.29
C ILE A 269 -0.46 7.49 -10.86
N SER A 270 -0.33 7.80 -9.57
CA SER A 270 -0.75 9.07 -8.99
C SER A 270 0.31 9.58 -8.00
N ASP A 271 0.52 10.88 -8.01
CA ASP A 271 1.37 11.58 -7.06
C ASP A 271 0.65 11.87 -5.72
N VAL A 272 -0.66 11.61 -5.66
CA VAL A 272 -1.46 11.80 -4.44
C VAL A 272 -1.24 10.64 -3.48
N PRO A 273 -0.84 10.93 -2.21
CA PRO A 273 -0.69 9.91 -1.19
C PRO A 273 -1.99 9.12 -0.94
N PRO A 274 -1.92 7.79 -0.80
CA PRO A 274 -3.10 6.97 -0.54
C PRO A 274 -3.76 7.30 0.80
N PHE A 275 -5.08 7.11 0.85
CA PHE A 275 -5.89 7.26 2.06
C PHE A 275 -6.68 5.98 2.30
N GLU A 276 -6.35 5.27 3.38
CA GLU A 276 -7.01 4.04 3.79
C GLU A 276 -7.77 4.24 5.10
N ALA A 277 -9.05 3.98 5.09
CA ALA A 277 -9.93 4.14 6.25
C ALA A 277 -10.69 2.83 6.54
N PRO A 278 -10.04 1.85 7.17
CA PRO A 278 -10.69 0.59 7.50
C PRO A 278 -11.79 0.83 8.55
N HIS A 279 -12.92 0.17 8.38
CA HIS A 279 -14.00 0.21 9.36
C HIS A 279 -13.54 -0.39 10.70
N HIS A 280 -14.04 0.09 11.84
CA HIS A 280 -13.61 -0.38 13.17
C HIS A 280 -13.91 -1.87 13.43
N THR A 281 -14.85 -2.49 12.68
CA THR A 281 -15.12 -3.94 12.72
C THR A 281 -14.15 -4.76 11.88
N ALA A 282 -13.20 -4.13 11.17
CA ALA A 282 -12.26 -4.85 10.32
C ALA A 282 -11.45 -5.88 11.11
N SER A 283 -11.31 -7.08 10.54
CA SER A 283 -10.52 -8.13 11.15
C SER A 283 -9.02 -7.78 11.14
N THR A 284 -8.25 -8.41 12.02
CA THR A 284 -6.79 -8.30 12.01
C THR A 284 -6.20 -8.65 10.64
N ALA A 285 -6.75 -9.65 9.94
CA ALA A 285 -6.30 -10.04 8.61
C ALA A 285 -6.63 -8.97 7.54
N ALA A 286 -7.76 -8.28 7.65
CA ALA A 286 -8.08 -7.17 6.75
C ALA A 286 -7.11 -5.98 6.94
N LEU A 287 -6.63 -5.76 8.18
CA LEU A 287 -5.71 -4.67 8.49
C LEU A 287 -4.26 -5.01 8.11
N VAL A 288 -3.75 -6.13 8.57
CA VAL A 288 -2.35 -6.56 8.40
C VAL A 288 -2.12 -7.20 7.05
N GLY A 289 -3.10 -7.94 6.58
CA GLY A 289 -3.01 -8.81 5.43
C GLY A 289 -3.11 -10.28 5.82
N GLY A 290 -3.42 -11.12 4.86
CA GLY A 290 -3.61 -12.54 5.10
C GLY A 290 -4.15 -13.25 3.86
N GLY A 291 -4.78 -14.39 4.06
CA GLY A 291 -5.37 -15.23 3.01
C GLY A 291 -4.79 -16.65 3.01
N ALA A 292 -5.41 -17.55 2.25
CA ALA A 292 -4.91 -18.91 2.03
C ALA A 292 -3.68 -18.86 1.08
N GLY A 293 -2.58 -19.49 1.46
CA GLY A 293 -1.35 -19.51 0.65
C GLY A 293 -0.42 -18.32 0.91
N LEU A 294 0.05 -17.62 -0.14
CA LEU A 294 0.82 -16.39 -0.01
C LEU A 294 -0.08 -15.26 0.49
N ALA A 295 0.40 -14.54 1.49
CA ALA A 295 -0.38 -13.47 2.13
C ALA A 295 -0.66 -12.32 1.15
N GLN A 296 -1.89 -11.81 1.16
CA GLN A 296 -2.28 -10.60 0.45
C GLN A 296 -2.09 -9.37 1.34
N PRO A 297 -1.77 -8.19 0.76
CA PRO A 297 -1.59 -6.96 1.53
C PRO A 297 -2.90 -6.49 2.18
N GLY A 298 -2.81 -6.05 3.45
CA GLY A 298 -3.93 -5.45 4.17
C GLY A 298 -3.95 -3.92 4.06
N ALA A 299 -4.89 -3.27 4.79
CA ALA A 299 -5.06 -1.82 4.79
C ALA A 299 -3.77 -1.07 5.21
N ILE A 300 -2.98 -1.62 6.13
CA ILE A 300 -1.71 -1.03 6.55
C ILE A 300 -0.73 -0.91 5.37
N THR A 301 -0.65 -1.95 4.53
CA THR A 301 0.21 -1.93 3.34
C THR A 301 -0.36 -1.01 2.27
N ARG A 302 -1.69 -1.02 2.04
CA ARG A 302 -2.32 -0.12 1.07
C ARG A 302 -2.18 1.35 1.45
N ALA A 303 -2.05 1.67 2.76
CA ALA A 303 -1.76 3.01 3.25
C ALA A 303 -0.28 3.44 3.09
N HIS A 304 0.58 2.59 2.51
CA HIS A 304 2.00 2.89 2.33
C HIS A 304 2.23 4.23 1.62
N ARG A 305 3.15 5.07 2.12
CA ARG A 305 3.43 6.44 1.67
C ARG A 305 2.26 7.43 1.81
N GLY A 306 1.18 7.03 2.48
CA GLY A 306 -0.01 7.83 2.69
C GLY A 306 -0.51 7.79 4.12
N ILE A 307 -1.83 7.71 4.26
CA ILE A 307 -2.53 7.85 5.53
C ILE A 307 -3.31 6.57 5.84
N LEU A 308 -3.11 6.07 7.04
CA LEU A 308 -4.03 5.14 7.67
C LEU A 308 -4.91 5.92 8.65
N PHE A 309 -6.19 6.08 8.31
CA PHE A 309 -7.16 6.73 9.16
C PHE A 309 -7.98 5.72 9.95
N MET A 310 -7.96 5.84 11.26
CA MET A 310 -8.76 5.01 12.16
C MET A 310 -9.84 5.86 12.80
N ASP A 311 -11.03 5.84 12.20
CA ASP A 311 -12.20 6.47 12.81
C ASP A 311 -12.72 5.64 13.97
N GLU A 312 -13.28 6.29 14.99
CA GLU A 312 -13.75 5.63 16.20
C GLU A 312 -12.69 4.68 16.80
N ALA A 313 -11.43 5.14 16.84
CA ALA A 313 -10.28 4.31 17.20
C ALA A 313 -10.44 3.45 18.46
N PRO A 314 -11.10 3.90 19.55
CA PRO A 314 -11.38 3.05 20.72
C PRO A 314 -12.37 1.89 20.48
N GLU A 315 -13.09 1.88 19.34
CA GLU A 315 -14.01 0.78 18.99
C GLU A 315 -13.30 -0.39 18.32
N PHE A 316 -12.11 -0.19 17.80
CA PHE A 316 -11.29 -1.31 17.31
C PHE A 316 -10.93 -2.26 18.45
N SER A 317 -10.81 -3.56 18.12
CA SER A 317 -10.36 -4.54 19.11
C SER A 317 -8.92 -4.23 19.56
N ALA A 318 -8.62 -4.46 20.84
CA ALA A 318 -7.28 -4.26 21.39
C ALA A 318 -6.23 -5.08 20.61
N ARG A 319 -6.59 -6.27 20.14
CA ARG A 319 -5.74 -7.13 19.31
C ARG A 319 -5.42 -6.46 17.96
N THR A 320 -6.42 -5.89 17.31
CA THR A 320 -6.27 -5.16 16.04
C THR A 320 -5.35 -3.96 16.21
N LEU A 321 -5.55 -3.15 17.24
CA LEU A 321 -4.71 -2.00 17.55
C LEU A 321 -3.24 -2.39 17.83
N GLN A 322 -3.02 -3.49 18.55
CA GLN A 322 -1.66 -3.97 18.84
C GLN A 322 -0.85 -4.30 17.59
N THR A 323 -1.50 -4.72 16.48
CA THR A 323 -0.81 -5.03 15.22
C THR A 323 -0.16 -3.82 14.57
N LEU A 324 -0.58 -2.60 14.90
CA LEU A 324 0.04 -1.37 14.39
C LEU A 324 1.41 -1.09 15.00
N ARG A 325 1.74 -1.70 16.15
CA ARG A 325 2.96 -1.37 16.91
C ARG A 325 4.24 -1.61 16.15
N GLU A 326 4.31 -2.72 15.43
CA GLU A 326 5.50 -3.09 14.67
C GLU A 326 5.62 -2.27 13.37
N PRO A 327 4.60 -2.16 12.51
CA PRO A 327 4.67 -1.32 11.31
C PRO A 327 5.01 0.13 11.60
N LEU A 328 4.47 0.73 12.66
CA LEU A 328 4.81 2.08 13.12
C LEU A 328 6.27 2.25 13.56
N LYS A 329 6.98 1.15 13.89
CA LYS A 329 8.38 1.17 14.27
C LYS A 329 9.30 0.81 13.11
N SER A 330 8.98 -0.26 12.41
CA SER A 330 9.84 -0.88 11.40
C SER A 330 9.60 -0.34 9.99
N GLY A 331 8.40 0.21 9.71
CA GLY A 331 7.99 0.64 8.37
C GLY A 331 7.64 -0.51 7.43
N TYR A 332 7.44 -1.72 7.96
CA TYR A 332 6.98 -2.88 7.20
C TYR A 332 6.08 -3.80 8.03
N VAL A 333 5.30 -4.60 7.34
CA VAL A 333 4.49 -5.69 7.90
C VAL A 333 5.15 -7.02 7.52
N ALA A 334 5.40 -7.88 8.51
CA ALA A 334 5.86 -9.25 8.30
C ALA A 334 4.70 -10.23 8.52
N ILE A 335 4.34 -10.99 7.49
CA ILE A 335 3.26 -11.99 7.56
C ILE A 335 3.88 -13.38 7.42
N SER A 336 3.95 -14.09 8.53
CA SER A 336 4.47 -15.46 8.57
C SER A 336 3.37 -16.49 8.34
N ARG A 337 3.62 -17.42 7.43
CA ARG A 337 2.75 -18.55 7.08
C ARG A 337 3.59 -19.83 6.99
N ALA A 338 2.93 -20.98 6.91
CA ALA A 338 3.62 -22.27 6.79
C ALA A 338 4.61 -22.35 5.61
N LYS A 339 4.36 -21.60 4.54
CA LYS A 339 5.19 -21.55 3.31
C LYS A 339 6.27 -20.43 3.32
N GLY A 340 6.41 -19.67 4.41
CA GLY A 340 7.40 -18.61 4.53
C GLY A 340 6.88 -17.30 5.10
N THR A 341 7.77 -16.32 5.26
CA THR A 341 7.45 -14.97 5.73
C THR A 341 7.52 -14.01 4.56
N THR A 342 6.43 -13.26 4.37
CA THR A 342 6.32 -12.20 3.35
C THR A 342 6.41 -10.85 4.04
N TYR A 343 7.21 -9.95 3.48
CA TYR A 343 7.39 -8.58 3.96
C TYR A 343 6.73 -7.61 3.00
N TYR A 344 5.87 -6.72 3.55
CA TYR A 344 5.25 -5.64 2.80
C TYR A 344 5.66 -4.29 3.37
N PRO A 345 5.94 -3.28 2.54
CA PRO A 345 6.22 -1.94 3.02
C PRO A 345 4.97 -1.34 3.68
N ALA A 346 5.19 -0.59 4.77
CA ALA A 346 4.12 -0.04 5.59
C ALA A 346 4.54 1.28 6.25
N ARG A 347 5.12 2.20 5.46
CA ARG A 347 5.47 3.55 5.91
C ARG A 347 4.26 4.46 5.69
N PHE A 348 3.45 4.62 6.70
CA PHE A 348 2.22 5.42 6.66
C PHE A 348 2.18 6.42 7.81
N GLN A 349 1.41 7.47 7.65
CA GLN A 349 1.07 8.39 8.72
C GLN A 349 -0.24 7.93 9.38
N LEU A 350 -0.23 7.72 10.69
CA LEU A 350 -1.40 7.29 11.44
C LEU A 350 -2.20 8.52 11.90
N ILE A 351 -3.45 8.58 11.47
CA ILE A 351 -4.43 9.56 11.94
C ILE A 351 -5.55 8.81 12.65
N MET A 352 -5.84 9.19 13.87
CA MET A 352 -6.88 8.56 14.68
C MET A 352 -7.95 9.58 15.04
N ALA A 353 -9.20 9.17 15.03
CA ALA A 353 -10.30 9.94 15.58
C ALA A 353 -11.00 9.16 16.70
N ALA A 354 -11.39 9.85 17.75
CA ALA A 354 -12.12 9.29 18.88
C ALA A 354 -13.23 10.23 19.35
N ASN A 355 -14.29 9.66 19.86
CA ASN A 355 -15.24 10.40 20.67
C ASN A 355 -14.71 10.55 22.11
N PRO A 356 -15.13 11.55 22.90
CA PRO A 356 -14.65 11.76 24.26
C PRO A 356 -15.15 10.69 25.26
N CYS A 357 -16.13 9.89 24.87
CA CYS A 357 -16.67 8.77 25.65
C CYS A 357 -17.57 7.90 24.75
N PRO A 358 -18.08 6.74 25.21
CA PRO A 358 -18.97 5.89 24.42
C PRO A 358 -20.22 6.58 23.89
N CYS A 359 -20.87 7.50 24.66
CA CYS A 359 -22.01 8.26 24.16
C CYS A 359 -21.61 9.48 23.30
N GLY A 360 -20.34 9.88 23.30
CA GLY A 360 -19.81 10.98 22.51
C GLY A 360 -19.94 12.37 23.14
N TYR A 361 -20.57 12.52 24.31
CA TYR A 361 -20.94 13.83 24.85
C TYR A 361 -20.18 14.27 26.12
N ALA A 362 -19.11 13.56 26.53
CA ALA A 362 -18.26 13.99 27.64
C ALA A 362 -17.29 15.11 27.16
N TYR A 363 -17.86 16.26 26.77
CA TYR A 363 -17.13 17.45 26.30
C TYR A 363 -17.59 18.69 27.07
N GLY A 364 -16.70 19.65 27.31
CA GLY A 364 -16.99 20.85 28.09
C GLY A 364 -17.38 20.49 29.53
N ASN A 365 -18.51 20.98 30.02
CA ASN A 365 -19.06 20.65 31.34
C ASN A 365 -19.66 19.23 31.42
N GLY A 366 -19.77 18.51 30.31
CA GLY A 366 -20.24 17.12 30.27
C GLY A 366 -21.74 16.92 30.57
N GLU A 367 -22.54 17.96 30.58
CA GLU A 367 -23.99 17.89 30.96
C GLU A 367 -24.81 16.90 30.12
N ARG A 368 -24.43 16.70 28.85
CA ARG A 368 -25.09 15.76 27.91
C ARG A 368 -24.57 14.32 28.05
N CYS A 369 -23.53 14.11 28.84
CA CYS A 369 -22.90 12.80 28.97
C CYS A 369 -23.65 11.91 29.95
N THR A 370 -24.05 10.72 29.48
CA THR A 370 -24.75 9.70 30.31
C THR A 370 -23.80 8.58 30.76
N CYS A 371 -22.53 8.62 30.41
CA CYS A 371 -21.56 7.57 30.71
C CYS A 371 -21.06 7.67 32.15
N ARG A 372 -20.96 6.54 32.81
CA ARG A 372 -20.27 6.43 34.10
C ARG A 372 -18.77 6.65 33.91
N GLU A 373 -18.10 7.14 34.95
CA GLU A 373 -16.66 7.36 34.90
C GLU A 373 -15.87 6.09 34.51
N LYS A 374 -16.24 4.94 35.06
CA LYS A 374 -15.67 3.63 34.74
C LYS A 374 -15.76 3.32 33.23
N ASP A 375 -16.86 3.66 32.59
CA ASP A 375 -17.05 3.41 31.13
C ASP A 375 -16.20 4.33 30.31
N ARG A 376 -16.01 5.57 30.71
CA ARG A 376 -15.09 6.54 30.05
C ARG A 376 -13.65 6.07 30.14
N VAL A 377 -13.18 5.68 31.32
CA VAL A 377 -11.84 5.15 31.53
C VAL A 377 -11.62 3.87 30.71
N LYS A 378 -12.59 2.93 30.73
CA LYS A 378 -12.54 1.70 29.96
C LYS A 378 -12.51 1.95 28.45
N TYR A 379 -13.21 2.96 27.98
CA TYR A 379 -13.26 3.34 26.56
C TYR A 379 -11.87 3.76 26.06
N PHE A 380 -11.21 4.70 26.73
CA PHE A 380 -9.88 5.13 26.36
C PHE A 380 -8.78 4.13 26.68
N SER A 381 -8.95 3.26 27.67
CA SER A 381 -7.97 2.21 27.98
C SER A 381 -7.82 1.18 26.85
N ARG A 382 -8.76 1.09 25.92
CA ARG A 382 -8.64 0.29 24.67
C ARG A 382 -7.51 0.83 23.77
N LEU A 383 -7.31 2.16 23.78
CA LEU A 383 -6.13 2.76 23.15
C LEU A 383 -4.94 2.54 24.09
N SER A 384 -4.24 1.43 23.90
CA SER A 384 -3.11 1.06 24.77
C SER A 384 -2.03 2.15 24.81
N GLY A 385 -1.44 2.36 26.01
CA GLY A 385 -0.34 3.32 26.20
C GLY A 385 0.73 3.26 25.10
N PRO A 386 1.21 2.07 24.68
CA PRO A 386 2.20 1.95 23.61
C PRO A 386 1.80 2.49 22.24
N ILE A 387 0.50 2.62 21.93
CA ILE A 387 0.04 3.26 20.68
C ILE A 387 -0.01 4.77 20.89
N LEU A 388 -0.61 5.22 21.99
CA LEU A 388 -0.65 6.64 22.35
C LEU A 388 0.74 7.24 22.48
N ASP A 389 1.69 6.45 22.97
CA ASP A 389 3.10 6.84 22.98
C ASP A 389 3.69 7.10 21.57
N ARG A 390 3.07 6.62 20.51
CA ARG A 390 3.49 6.87 19.14
C ARG A 390 2.77 8.05 18.47
N ILE A 391 1.71 8.53 19.08
CA ILE A 391 1.01 9.73 18.60
C ILE A 391 1.80 10.97 19.02
N ASP A 392 2.16 11.80 18.07
CA ASP A 392 2.92 13.03 18.31
C ASP A 392 2.01 14.20 18.68
N ILE A 393 0.89 14.32 17.99
CA ILE A 393 -0.08 15.42 18.13
C ILE A 393 -1.39 14.87 18.69
N GLN A 394 -1.90 15.51 19.74
CA GLN A 394 -3.22 15.22 20.30
C GLN A 394 -4.02 16.52 20.39
N ILE A 395 -5.15 16.58 19.69
CA ILE A 395 -5.99 17.78 19.65
C ILE A 395 -7.44 17.47 19.97
N GLU A 396 -8.12 18.47 20.50
CA GLU A 396 -9.58 18.47 20.60
C GLU A 396 -10.18 19.19 19.39
N VAL A 397 -11.28 18.63 18.89
CA VAL A 397 -12.07 19.20 17.77
C VAL A 397 -13.43 19.59 18.35
N PRO A 398 -13.59 20.87 18.77
CA PRO A 398 -14.81 21.34 19.40
C PRO A 398 -15.96 21.41 18.38
N PRO A 399 -17.23 21.46 18.84
CA PRO A 399 -18.34 21.78 17.97
C PRO A 399 -18.18 23.18 17.36
N VAL A 400 -18.66 23.37 16.13
CA VAL A 400 -18.72 24.69 15.49
C VAL A 400 -19.84 25.49 16.15
N GLU A 401 -19.51 26.57 16.84
CA GLU A 401 -20.49 27.37 17.59
C GLU A 401 -21.30 28.33 16.72
N ARG A 402 -20.74 28.78 15.58
CA ARG A 402 -21.38 29.77 14.68
C ARG A 402 -21.13 29.42 13.23
N ILE A 403 -22.17 29.53 12.44
CA ILE A 403 -22.10 29.50 10.99
C ILE A 403 -22.11 30.94 10.51
N SER A 404 -21.02 31.41 9.88
CA SER A 404 -21.00 32.74 9.27
C SER A 404 -21.90 32.73 8.02
N PRO A 405 -22.83 33.66 7.89
CA PRO A 405 -23.62 33.79 6.66
C PRO A 405 -22.71 34.24 5.52
N GLY A 406 -22.73 33.52 4.43
CA GLY A 406 -21.96 33.78 3.21
C GLY A 406 -21.10 32.61 2.75
N ASN A 407 -20.96 32.46 1.44
CA ASN A 407 -20.12 31.43 0.80
C ASN A 407 -18.61 31.75 0.83
N ALA A 408 -18.14 32.57 1.76
CA ALA A 408 -16.71 32.88 1.86
C ALA A 408 -15.95 31.65 2.36
N PRO A 409 -14.89 31.20 1.66
CA PRO A 409 -14.04 30.13 2.12
C PRO A 409 -13.54 30.41 3.55
N SER A 410 -13.69 29.45 4.45
CA SER A 410 -13.31 29.60 5.85
C SER A 410 -11.85 29.21 6.06
N GLY A 411 -10.92 29.95 5.45
CA GLY A 411 -9.48 29.72 5.64
C GLY A 411 -8.73 29.36 4.36
N ASP A 412 -7.51 28.88 4.50
CA ASP A 412 -6.62 28.55 3.39
C ASP A 412 -7.11 27.34 2.59
N SER A 413 -6.92 27.39 1.27
CA SER A 413 -7.16 26.24 0.39
C SER A 413 -6.14 25.12 0.65
N SER A 414 -6.51 23.89 0.33
CA SER A 414 -5.56 22.75 0.38
C SER A 414 -4.31 23.03 -0.42
N HIS A 415 -4.40 23.72 -1.55
CA HIS A 415 -3.25 24.11 -2.37
C HIS A 415 -2.28 25.04 -1.62
N ALA A 416 -2.80 26.09 -0.97
CA ALA A 416 -1.98 27.05 -0.22
C ALA A 416 -1.25 26.35 0.95
N ILE A 417 -1.95 25.49 1.68
CA ILE A 417 -1.36 24.68 2.76
C ILE A 417 -0.29 23.73 2.20
N ARG A 418 -0.57 23.06 1.10
CA ARG A 418 0.39 22.14 0.44
C ARG A 418 1.70 22.83 0.08
N LEU A 419 1.66 24.05 -0.42
CA LEU A 419 2.87 24.80 -0.76
C LEU A 419 3.75 25.03 0.48
N ARG A 420 3.16 25.41 1.62
CA ARG A 420 3.90 25.57 2.88
C ARG A 420 4.49 24.24 3.38
N VAL A 421 3.70 23.16 3.27
CA VAL A 421 4.12 21.80 3.63
C VAL A 421 5.31 21.34 2.77
N ILE A 422 5.29 21.61 1.45
CA ILE A 422 6.38 21.28 0.54
C ILE A 422 7.67 22.01 0.96
N VAL A 423 7.60 23.32 1.23
CA VAL A 423 8.77 24.11 1.65
C VAL A 423 9.34 23.56 2.97
N ALA A 424 8.49 23.32 3.97
CA ALA A 424 8.92 22.76 5.26
C ALA A 424 9.55 21.35 5.10
N ARG A 425 8.99 20.51 4.23
CA ARG A 425 9.57 19.19 3.90
C ARG A 425 10.93 19.30 3.22
N GLN A 426 11.10 20.24 2.30
CA GLN A 426 12.39 20.49 1.64
C GLN A 426 13.46 20.91 2.63
N MET A 427 13.14 21.82 3.57
CA MET A 427 14.07 22.23 4.64
C MET A 427 14.48 21.03 5.52
N ALA A 428 13.53 20.17 5.88
CA ALA A 428 13.82 18.96 6.65
C ALA A 428 14.68 17.96 5.85
N GLN A 429 14.37 17.71 4.58
CA GLN A 429 15.12 16.80 3.71
C GLN A 429 16.56 17.27 3.50
N GLU A 430 16.79 18.58 3.28
CA GLU A 430 18.13 19.15 3.15
C GLU A 430 18.93 18.95 4.44
N ARG A 431 18.33 19.24 5.59
CA ARG A 431 18.92 19.07 6.93
C ARG A 431 19.31 17.61 7.20
N PHE A 432 18.51 16.67 6.74
CA PHE A 432 18.65 15.26 7.03
C PHE A 432 19.26 14.43 5.88
N ARG A 433 19.80 15.08 4.85
CA ARG A 433 20.36 14.41 3.68
C ARG A 433 21.34 13.29 4.03
N GLU A 434 22.24 13.55 4.96
CA GLU A 434 23.28 12.59 5.39
C GLU A 434 22.70 11.41 6.19
N PHE A 435 21.54 11.59 6.83
CA PHE A 435 20.88 10.56 7.65
C PHE A 435 19.85 9.73 6.87
N GLY A 436 19.51 10.12 5.65
CA GLY A 436 18.45 9.50 4.86
C GLY A 436 17.04 9.65 5.47
N TRP A 437 16.83 10.63 6.35
CA TRP A 437 15.52 10.94 6.91
C TRP A 437 14.77 11.92 6.00
N CYS A 438 13.47 11.66 5.83
CA CYS A 438 12.61 12.46 4.95
C CYS A 438 11.80 13.53 5.69
N CYS A 439 11.72 13.48 7.03
CA CYS A 439 10.89 14.38 7.83
C CYS A 439 11.31 14.40 9.31
N ASN A 440 10.84 15.42 10.03
CA ASN A 440 11.20 15.62 11.42
C ASN A 440 10.75 14.50 12.37
N ALA A 441 9.65 13.79 12.06
CA ALA A 441 9.19 12.66 12.85
C ALA A 441 10.21 11.50 12.90
N GLN A 442 11.15 11.42 11.97
CA GLN A 442 12.20 10.40 11.92
C GLN A 442 13.45 10.77 12.72
N ALA A 443 13.63 12.05 13.09
CA ALA A 443 14.80 12.52 13.82
C ALA A 443 14.95 11.80 15.16
N THR A 444 16.18 11.35 15.46
CA THR A 444 16.47 10.65 16.71
C THR A 444 16.58 11.63 17.89
N GLY A 445 16.25 11.17 19.10
CA GLY A 445 16.39 11.99 20.30
C GLY A 445 17.82 12.51 20.53
N THR A 446 18.83 11.74 20.12
CA THR A 446 20.23 12.16 20.21
C THR A 446 20.51 13.37 19.30
N TRP A 447 20.06 13.31 18.05
CA TRP A 447 20.20 14.41 17.11
C TRP A 447 19.46 15.66 17.60
N LEU A 448 18.21 15.48 18.04
CA LEU A 448 17.36 16.57 18.54
C LEU A 448 18.03 17.31 19.70
N ARG A 449 18.54 16.60 20.70
CA ARG A 449 19.22 17.20 21.84
C ARG A 449 20.52 17.91 21.48
N ALA A 450 21.25 17.41 20.49
CA ALA A 450 22.50 18.02 20.03
C ALA A 450 22.28 19.30 19.21
N ASN A 451 21.13 19.42 18.51
CA ASN A 451 20.89 20.50 17.54
C ASN A 451 19.82 21.52 17.98
N THR A 452 19.11 21.25 19.09
CA THR A 452 18.12 22.20 19.62
C THR A 452 18.77 23.22 20.55
N SER A 453 18.35 24.48 20.48
CA SER A 453 18.92 25.56 21.27
C SER A 453 18.79 25.30 22.79
N PRO A 454 19.80 25.70 23.62
CA PRO A 454 19.75 25.49 25.08
C PRO A 454 18.50 26.11 25.73
N LYS A 455 18.06 27.28 25.25
CA LYS A 455 16.86 27.97 25.75
C LYS A 455 15.58 27.16 25.49
N ALA A 456 15.48 26.49 24.34
CA ALA A 456 14.37 25.63 24.02
C ALA A 456 14.41 24.30 24.81
N ILE A 457 15.62 23.74 25.02
CA ILE A 457 15.79 22.53 25.86
C ILE A 457 15.41 22.81 27.32
N GLU A 458 15.66 24.00 27.86
CA GLU A 458 15.27 24.40 29.22
C GLU A 458 13.76 24.28 29.45
N LEU A 459 12.93 24.63 28.44
CA LEU A 459 11.48 24.45 28.50
C LEU A 459 11.08 22.97 28.56
N VAL A 460 11.76 22.13 27.81
CA VAL A 460 11.55 20.66 27.86
C VAL A 460 11.93 20.11 29.23
N ASN A 461 13.05 20.56 29.81
CA ASN A 461 13.50 20.13 31.13
C ASN A 461 12.48 20.53 32.22
N ARG A 462 11.91 21.72 32.16
CA ARG A 462 10.84 22.15 33.07
C ARG A 462 9.60 21.29 32.92
N ALA A 463 9.20 20.93 31.69
CA ALA A 463 8.07 20.05 31.45
C ALA A 463 8.31 18.61 31.93
N LEU A 464 9.56 18.12 31.86
CA LEU A 464 9.97 16.84 32.46
C LEU A 464 9.93 16.88 33.99
N ALA A 465 10.51 17.92 34.59
CA ALA A 465 10.57 18.11 36.05
C ALA A 465 9.17 18.24 36.68
N SER A 466 8.20 18.79 35.95
CA SER A 466 6.78 18.88 36.36
C SER A 466 5.94 17.67 35.99
N GLU A 467 6.54 16.56 35.54
CA GLU A 467 5.89 15.32 35.10
C GLU A 467 4.85 15.49 33.98
N ARG A 468 4.83 16.66 33.34
CA ARG A 468 3.93 16.93 32.19
C ARG A 468 4.34 16.14 30.93
N LEU A 469 5.62 15.78 30.80
CA LEU A 469 6.15 14.98 29.73
C LEU A 469 6.98 13.80 30.25
N SER A 470 6.92 12.66 29.56
CA SER A 470 7.92 11.61 29.67
C SER A 470 9.13 11.92 28.74
N LEU A 471 10.24 11.19 28.89
CA LEU A 471 11.40 11.33 27.97
C LEU A 471 10.99 11.13 26.50
N ARG A 472 10.13 10.17 26.21
CA ARG A 472 9.59 9.99 24.87
C ARG A 472 8.70 11.15 24.42
N GLY A 473 7.94 11.71 25.35
CA GLY A 473 7.14 12.91 25.12
C GLY A 473 8.01 14.12 24.80
N ALA A 474 9.14 14.25 25.47
CA ALA A 474 10.14 15.31 25.23
C ALA A 474 10.74 15.23 23.81
N ASP A 475 11.19 14.04 23.38
CA ASP A 475 11.71 13.85 22.02
C ASP A 475 10.65 14.21 20.95
N ARG A 476 9.36 13.91 21.20
CA ARG A 476 8.27 14.27 20.28
C ARG A 476 7.99 15.77 20.27
N ALA A 477 7.96 16.40 21.42
CA ALA A 477 7.79 17.86 21.50
C ALA A 477 8.91 18.59 20.73
N MET A 478 10.15 18.08 20.82
CA MET A 478 11.27 18.60 20.05
C MET A 478 11.08 18.39 18.53
N ARG A 479 10.61 17.21 18.09
CA ARG A 479 10.29 16.97 16.66
C ARG A 479 9.22 17.92 16.15
N LEU A 480 8.18 18.17 16.94
CA LEU A 480 7.13 19.13 16.61
C LEU A 480 7.71 20.57 16.55
N ALA A 481 8.55 20.96 17.50
CA ALA A 481 9.19 22.26 17.49
C ALA A 481 10.05 22.47 16.22
N TRP A 482 10.77 21.45 15.77
CA TRP A 482 11.51 21.51 14.51
C TRP A 482 10.59 21.67 13.31
N THR A 483 9.43 20.98 13.28
CA THR A 483 8.44 21.14 12.21
C THR A 483 7.82 22.53 12.21
N LEU A 484 7.50 23.07 13.37
CA LEU A 484 6.98 24.43 13.52
C LEU A 484 8.02 25.48 13.07
N SER A 485 9.30 25.25 13.37
CA SER A 485 10.41 26.07 12.89
C SER A 485 10.50 26.06 11.36
N ASP A 486 10.39 24.88 10.72
CA ASP A 486 10.42 24.77 9.27
C ASP A 486 9.24 25.47 8.61
N LEU A 487 8.03 25.34 9.16
CA LEU A 487 6.84 26.06 8.68
C LEU A 487 6.96 27.59 8.84
N ALA A 488 7.70 28.04 9.85
CA ALA A 488 8.01 29.45 10.06
C ALA A 488 9.25 29.95 9.25
N GLY A 489 9.88 29.09 8.44
CA GLY A 489 11.08 29.41 7.66
C GLY A 489 12.33 29.66 8.52
N LYS A 490 12.36 29.15 9.75
CA LYS A 490 13.48 29.30 10.69
C LYS A 490 14.45 28.11 10.58
N THR A 491 15.72 28.35 10.84
CA THR A 491 16.77 27.31 10.76
C THR A 491 16.81 26.39 11.97
N SER A 492 16.28 26.82 13.12
CA SER A 492 16.19 26.02 14.35
C SER A 492 15.06 26.51 15.24
N PRO A 493 14.47 25.63 16.08
CA PRO A 493 13.38 26.01 16.96
C PRO A 493 13.85 26.89 18.11
N GLY A 494 13.07 27.94 18.35
CA GLY A 494 13.18 28.79 19.53
C GLY A 494 12.27 28.36 20.68
N PRO A 495 12.19 29.16 21.76
CA PRO A 495 11.29 28.91 22.88
C PRO A 495 9.81 28.88 22.48
N GLU A 496 9.39 29.67 21.50
CA GLU A 496 8.01 29.75 21.04
C GLU A 496 7.56 28.46 20.38
N GLU A 497 8.33 27.96 19.39
CA GLU A 497 8.06 26.69 18.71
C GLU A 497 8.10 25.50 19.69
N MET A 498 8.98 25.57 20.69
CA MET A 498 9.05 24.54 21.73
C MET A 498 7.82 24.53 22.62
N MET A 499 7.33 25.70 23.04
CA MET A 499 6.10 25.79 23.84
C MET A 499 4.90 25.26 23.05
N GLN A 500 4.78 25.61 21.77
CA GLN A 500 3.73 25.08 20.90
C GLN A 500 3.86 23.55 20.74
N GLY A 501 5.06 23.03 20.52
CA GLY A 501 5.30 21.58 20.42
C GLY A 501 4.92 20.82 21.70
N ILE A 502 5.19 21.41 22.88
CA ILE A 502 4.78 20.86 24.18
C ILE A 502 3.25 20.90 24.30
N SER A 503 2.60 22.01 23.92
CA SER A 503 1.14 22.15 24.02
C SER A 503 0.38 21.17 23.14
N MET A 504 0.86 20.94 21.91
CA MET A 504 0.27 19.95 20.99
C MET A 504 0.40 18.49 21.47
N ARG A 505 1.30 18.25 22.43
CA ARG A 505 1.54 16.93 23.02
C ARG A 505 0.80 16.71 24.34
N THR A 506 0.59 17.79 25.09
CA THR A 506 -0.03 17.68 26.41
C THR A 506 -1.51 17.44 26.24
N ARG A 507 -2.01 16.29 26.74
CA ARG A 507 -3.46 16.06 26.88
C ARG A 507 -4.06 17.26 27.63
N LEU A 508 -5.06 17.86 27.05
CA LEU A 508 -6.00 18.66 27.82
C LEU A 508 -6.70 17.68 28.76
N ALA A 509 -6.47 17.83 30.05
CA ALA A 509 -6.95 16.98 31.14
C ALA A 509 -8.47 17.08 31.27
#